data_7a3af6a0bc67467400ecc2bde7af40b3
#
_entry.id   7a3af6a0bc67467400ecc2bde7af40b3
#
_cell.length_a   1.000
_cell.length_b   1.000
_cell.length_c   1.000
_cell.angle_alpha   90.00
_cell.angle_beta   90.00
_cell.angle_gamma   90.00
#
_symmetry.space_group_name_H-M   'P 1'
#
loop_
_entity.id
_entity.type
_entity.pdbx_description
1 polymer ?
#
loop_
_entity_poly.entity_id
_entity_poly.type
_entity_poly.pdbx_seq_one_letter_code
_entity_poly.pdbx_strand_id
1 'polypeptide(L)'
;MLVEHQFKNVVIGCVDANDLVAGKGIERLKKAGINLIVGVLEHECKAHHKRFFTVQEKKRPYIILKWAQTKDGFIAPLTKNEQKPVWISNKISQQLVHKYRSEEHAILVGTNTIIADNPKLNVRSWFGKNPIRI
;
A
#
# COMPACT_ATOMS: atom_id res chain seq x y z
N MET A 1 23.58 -3.41 -18.25
CA MET A 1 23.72 -4.10 -16.93
C MET A 1 23.51 -5.61 -17.04
N LEU A 2 22.30 -6.23 -17.05
CA LEU A 2 22.16 -7.71 -17.13
C LEU A 2 22.80 -8.33 -18.39
N VAL A 3 22.63 -7.70 -19.54
CA VAL A 3 23.24 -8.13 -20.82
C VAL A 3 24.77 -8.01 -20.78
N GLU A 4 25.29 -6.92 -20.24
CA GLU A 4 26.74 -6.65 -20.13
C GLU A 4 27.43 -7.67 -19.20
N HIS A 5 26.76 -8.13 -18.18
CA HIS A 5 27.27 -9.14 -17.25
C HIS A 5 27.07 -10.60 -17.75
N GLN A 6 26.55 -10.77 -18.95
CA GLN A 6 26.42 -12.08 -19.63
C GLN A 6 25.72 -13.16 -18.79
N PHE A 7 24.63 -12.79 -18.08
CA PHE A 7 23.84 -13.79 -17.36
C PHE A 7 23.25 -14.81 -18.35
N LYS A 8 23.37 -16.10 -18.03
CA LYS A 8 22.82 -17.19 -18.87
C LYS A 8 21.32 -17.36 -18.69
N ASN A 9 20.83 -17.21 -17.48
CA ASN A 9 19.41 -17.44 -17.12
C ASN A 9 18.90 -16.28 -16.28
N VAL A 10 17.68 -15.82 -16.58
CA VAL A 10 16.97 -14.79 -15.81
C VAL A 10 15.55 -15.25 -15.55
N VAL A 11 15.10 -15.14 -14.31
CA VAL A 11 13.73 -15.46 -13.89
C VAL A 11 13.02 -14.14 -13.57
N ILE A 12 11.81 -13.97 -14.10
CA ILE A 12 10.99 -12.77 -13.96
C ILE A 12 9.65 -13.16 -13.35
N GLY A 13 9.28 -12.57 -12.22
CA GLY A 13 8.02 -12.87 -11.55
C GLY A 13 6.80 -12.39 -12.32
N CYS A 14 6.79 -11.11 -12.73
CA CYS A 14 5.69 -10.57 -13.54
C CYS A 14 6.20 -9.53 -14.55
N VAL A 15 5.42 -9.30 -15.58
CA VAL A 15 5.67 -8.22 -16.56
C VAL A 15 5.30 -6.88 -15.91
N ASP A 16 6.06 -5.84 -16.23
CA ASP A 16 5.77 -4.48 -15.79
C ASP A 16 4.47 -3.98 -16.44
N ALA A 17 3.58 -3.41 -15.61
CA ALA A 17 2.29 -2.87 -16.09
C ALA A 17 2.41 -1.46 -16.70
N ASN A 18 3.58 -0.83 -16.67
CA ASN A 18 3.80 0.44 -17.31
C ASN A 18 3.98 0.25 -18.83
N ASP A 19 3.07 0.78 -19.63
CA ASP A 19 3.06 0.67 -21.10
C ASP A 19 4.38 1.13 -21.75
N LEU A 20 5.11 2.05 -21.13
CA LEU A 20 6.41 2.52 -21.61
C LEU A 20 7.52 1.49 -21.44
N VAL A 21 7.36 0.56 -20.52
CA VAL A 21 8.37 -0.46 -20.15
C VAL A 21 7.92 -1.85 -20.57
N ALA A 22 6.63 -2.14 -20.51
CA ALA A 22 5.98 -3.44 -20.65
C ALA A 22 6.64 -4.34 -21.71
N GLY A 23 7.32 -5.41 -21.28
CA GLY A 23 7.95 -6.39 -22.14
C GLY A 23 9.24 -5.96 -22.83
N LYS A 24 9.56 -4.68 -22.98
CA LYS A 24 10.76 -4.20 -23.70
C LYS A 24 12.07 -4.74 -23.12
N GLY A 25 12.15 -4.81 -21.77
CA GLY A 25 13.30 -5.42 -21.08
C GLY A 25 13.43 -6.91 -21.39
N ILE A 26 12.30 -7.63 -21.41
CA ILE A 26 12.22 -9.06 -21.76
C ILE A 26 12.70 -9.29 -23.18
N GLU A 27 12.22 -8.51 -24.15
CA GLU A 27 12.66 -8.61 -25.55
C GLU A 27 14.16 -8.34 -25.71
N ARG A 28 14.68 -7.32 -25.02
CA ARG A 28 16.11 -7.01 -25.04
C ARG A 28 16.97 -8.15 -24.49
N LEU A 29 16.52 -8.79 -23.41
CA LEU A 29 17.23 -9.95 -22.84
C LEU A 29 17.14 -11.16 -23.78
N LYS A 30 15.99 -11.43 -24.40
CA LYS A 30 15.84 -12.49 -25.42
C LYS A 30 16.77 -12.27 -26.62
N LYS A 31 16.82 -11.05 -27.15
CA LYS A 31 17.70 -10.69 -28.27
C LYS A 31 19.19 -10.87 -27.94
N ALA A 32 19.56 -10.75 -26.66
CA ALA A 32 20.91 -11.00 -26.17
C ALA A 32 21.23 -12.49 -25.92
N GLY A 33 20.32 -13.42 -26.27
CA GLY A 33 20.51 -14.87 -26.10
C GLY A 33 20.39 -15.37 -24.66
N ILE A 34 19.79 -14.60 -23.76
CA ILE A 34 19.59 -14.96 -22.35
C ILE A 34 18.34 -15.85 -22.23
N ASN A 35 18.45 -16.99 -21.56
CA ASN A 35 17.31 -17.85 -21.24
C ASN A 35 16.41 -17.17 -20.23
N LEU A 36 15.12 -17.02 -20.54
CA LEU A 36 14.14 -16.34 -19.70
C LEU A 36 13.01 -17.27 -19.28
N ILE A 37 12.68 -17.24 -18.01
CA ILE A 37 11.45 -17.80 -17.43
C ILE A 37 10.63 -16.63 -16.89
N VAL A 38 9.41 -16.44 -17.41
CA VAL A 38 8.55 -15.30 -17.02
C VAL A 38 7.28 -15.85 -16.38
N GLY A 39 6.78 -15.17 -15.34
CA GLY A 39 5.54 -15.53 -14.65
C GLY A 39 5.73 -16.43 -13.43
N VAL A 40 6.96 -16.58 -12.92
CA VAL A 40 7.21 -17.35 -11.70
C VAL A 40 6.67 -16.60 -10.50
N LEU A 41 5.71 -17.22 -9.77
CA LEU A 41 4.98 -16.58 -8.65
C LEU A 41 4.34 -15.25 -9.08
N GLU A 42 3.75 -15.20 -10.27
CA GLU A 42 3.19 -13.96 -10.83
C GLU A 42 2.12 -13.34 -9.92
N HIS A 43 1.25 -14.17 -9.35
CA HIS A 43 0.19 -13.71 -8.45
C HIS A 43 0.77 -13.04 -7.20
N GLU A 44 1.75 -13.65 -6.58
CA GLU A 44 2.43 -13.15 -5.37
C GLU A 44 3.21 -11.86 -5.68
N CYS A 45 3.90 -11.82 -6.82
CA CYS A 45 4.59 -10.62 -7.29
C CYS A 45 3.61 -9.46 -7.51
N LYS A 46 2.48 -9.69 -8.17
CA LYS A 46 1.43 -8.68 -8.36
C LYS A 46 0.81 -8.25 -7.03
N ALA A 47 0.53 -9.19 -6.13
CA ALA A 47 0.01 -8.89 -4.80
C ALA A 47 0.98 -8.05 -3.97
N HIS A 48 2.30 -8.32 -4.05
CA HIS A 48 3.33 -7.52 -3.40
C HIS A 48 3.38 -6.09 -3.94
N HIS A 49 3.26 -5.93 -5.26
CA HIS A 49 3.31 -4.64 -5.95
C HIS A 49 1.92 -4.03 -6.24
N LYS A 50 0.88 -4.42 -5.48
CA LYS A 50 -0.52 -4.02 -5.73
C LYS A 50 -0.74 -2.52 -5.87
N ARG A 51 0.02 -1.69 -5.15
CA ARG A 51 -0.07 -0.22 -5.26
C ARG A 51 0.37 0.27 -6.63
N PHE A 52 1.52 -0.22 -7.11
CA PHE A 52 2.04 0.08 -8.44
C PHE A 52 1.07 -0.39 -9.54
N PHE A 53 0.65 -1.66 -9.51
CA PHE A 53 -0.29 -2.20 -10.49
C PHE A 53 -1.61 -1.44 -10.50
N THR A 54 -2.15 -1.07 -9.32
CA THR A 54 -3.39 -0.27 -9.26
C THR A 54 -3.25 1.07 -9.96
N VAL A 55 -2.12 1.77 -9.77
CA VAL A 55 -1.87 3.06 -10.44
C VAL A 55 -1.71 2.86 -11.95
N GLN A 56 -0.94 1.88 -12.38
CA GLN A 56 -0.67 1.67 -13.80
C GLN A 56 -1.90 1.18 -14.57
N GLU A 57 -2.64 0.20 -14.03
CA GLU A 57 -3.78 -0.42 -14.71
C GLU A 57 -5.08 0.37 -14.53
N LYS A 58 -5.32 0.91 -13.32
CA LYS A 58 -6.61 1.53 -12.96
C LYS A 58 -6.57 3.05 -12.94
N LYS A 59 -5.40 3.67 -13.15
CA LYS A 59 -5.18 5.12 -13.15
C LYS A 59 -5.74 5.84 -11.91
N ARG A 60 -5.68 5.17 -10.76
CA ARG A 60 -6.10 5.68 -9.45
C ARG A 60 -5.20 5.15 -8.34
N PRO A 61 -5.14 5.81 -7.17
CA PRO A 61 -4.38 5.29 -6.03
C PRO A 61 -4.95 3.96 -5.52
N TYR A 62 -4.10 3.18 -4.89
CA TYR A 62 -4.53 2.04 -4.09
C TYR A 62 -5.14 2.56 -2.78
N ILE A 63 -6.38 2.19 -2.51
CA ILE A 63 -7.14 2.69 -1.35
C ILE A 63 -7.30 1.58 -0.32
N ILE A 64 -6.95 1.89 0.92
CA ILE A 64 -7.19 1.04 2.09
C ILE A 64 -8.26 1.69 2.93
N LEU A 65 -9.39 1.01 3.12
CA LEU A 65 -10.43 1.45 4.04
C LEU A 65 -10.14 0.85 5.42
N LYS A 66 -10.14 1.71 6.46
CA LYS A 66 -9.91 1.30 7.84
C LYS A 66 -10.92 1.96 8.76
N TRP A 67 -11.61 1.18 9.54
CA TRP A 67 -12.45 1.66 10.64
C TRP A 67 -12.34 0.71 11.84
N ALA A 68 -12.79 1.15 13.00
CA ALA A 68 -13.00 0.31 14.17
C ALA A 68 -14.48 0.34 14.51
N GLN A 69 -15.05 -0.81 14.85
CA GLN A 69 -16.46 -0.92 15.26
C GLN A 69 -16.58 -1.87 16.44
N THR A 70 -17.60 -1.67 17.23
CA THR A 70 -18.03 -2.58 18.31
C THR A 70 -18.69 -3.83 17.71
N LYS A 71 -18.93 -4.85 18.54
CA LYS A 71 -19.58 -6.09 18.09
C LYS A 71 -21.00 -5.84 17.52
N ASP A 72 -21.68 -4.85 18.02
CA ASP A 72 -23.01 -4.39 17.60
C ASP A 72 -22.98 -3.33 16.48
N GLY A 73 -21.79 -3.07 15.88
CA GLY A 73 -21.64 -2.28 14.66
C GLY A 73 -21.43 -0.78 14.84
N PHE A 74 -21.36 -0.27 16.06
CA PHE A 74 -21.13 1.17 16.30
C PHE A 74 -19.66 1.54 16.12
N ILE A 75 -19.39 2.69 15.49
CA ILE A 75 -18.05 3.25 15.31
C ILE A 75 -17.73 4.36 16.32
N ALA A 76 -18.77 4.91 16.95
CA ALA A 76 -18.65 5.93 18.00
C ALA A 76 -19.94 5.93 18.84
N PRO A 77 -19.92 6.47 20.08
CA PRO A 77 -21.13 6.72 20.83
C PRO A 77 -21.96 7.83 20.19
N LEU A 78 -23.28 7.82 20.42
CA LEU A 78 -24.19 8.84 19.89
C LEU A 78 -23.89 10.25 20.40
N THR A 79 -23.42 10.34 21.65
CA THR A 79 -23.03 11.62 22.28
C THR A 79 -21.62 11.53 22.84
N LYS A 80 -20.89 12.61 22.77
CA LYS A 80 -19.52 12.74 23.33
C LYS A 80 -19.43 14.02 24.16
N ASN A 81 -18.87 13.91 25.35
CA ASN A 81 -18.64 15.05 26.23
C ASN A 81 -17.30 15.76 26.01
N GLU A 82 -16.40 15.10 25.28
CA GLU A 82 -15.04 15.59 25.04
C GLU A 82 -14.61 15.34 23.59
N GLN A 83 -13.82 16.27 23.04
CA GLN A 83 -13.23 16.17 21.72
C GLN A 83 -12.01 15.23 21.75
N LYS A 84 -12.26 13.93 21.86
CA LYS A 84 -11.21 12.90 21.86
C LYS A 84 -11.71 11.59 21.25
N PRO A 85 -10.82 10.75 20.69
CA PRO A 85 -11.21 9.45 20.16
C PRO A 85 -11.71 8.51 21.25
N VAL A 86 -12.74 7.76 20.94
CA VAL A 86 -13.17 6.60 21.74
C VAL A 86 -12.43 5.36 21.23
N TRP A 87 -11.69 4.71 22.12
CA TRP A 87 -10.86 3.58 21.76
C TRP A 87 -11.65 2.27 21.80
N ILE A 88 -12.00 1.75 20.62
CA ILE A 88 -12.61 0.43 20.43
C ILE A 88 -11.51 -0.62 20.22
N SER A 89 -10.41 -0.23 19.58
CA SER A 89 -9.27 -1.11 19.25
C SER A 89 -8.31 -1.27 20.41
N ASN A 90 -7.73 -2.47 20.56
CA ASN A 90 -6.65 -2.72 21.52
C ASN A 90 -5.31 -2.09 21.06
N LYS A 91 -4.30 -2.13 21.94
CA LYS A 91 -2.98 -1.53 21.68
C LYS A 91 -2.26 -2.12 20.46
N ILE A 92 -2.41 -3.42 20.21
CA ILE A 92 -1.78 -4.10 19.06
C ILE A 92 -2.39 -3.58 17.75
N SER A 93 -3.73 -3.51 17.68
CA SER A 93 -4.43 -2.94 16.51
C SER A 93 -4.09 -1.46 16.29
N GLN A 94 -3.92 -0.68 17.36
CA GLN A 94 -3.48 0.71 17.26
C GLN A 94 -2.07 0.83 16.70
N GLN A 95 -1.15 -0.04 17.12
CA GLN A 95 0.22 -0.10 16.58
C GLN A 95 0.23 -0.46 15.10
N LEU A 96 -0.60 -1.44 14.68
CA LEU A 96 -0.77 -1.82 13.27
C LEU A 96 -1.26 -0.63 12.41
N VAL A 97 -2.18 0.19 12.94
CA VAL A 97 -2.63 1.42 12.26
C VAL A 97 -1.48 2.40 12.05
N HIS A 98 -0.55 2.50 13.00
CA HIS A 98 0.63 3.36 12.84
C HIS A 98 1.61 2.80 11.81
N LYS A 99 1.73 1.47 11.68
CA LYS A 99 2.46 0.82 10.59
C LYS A 99 1.86 1.22 9.24
N TYR A 100 0.56 1.06 9.03
CA TYR A 100 -0.10 1.49 7.78
C TYR A 100 0.14 2.96 7.46
N ARG A 101 0.06 3.85 8.46
CA ARG A 101 0.35 5.28 8.26
C ARG A 101 1.78 5.55 7.81
N SER A 102 2.75 4.73 8.22
CA SER A 102 4.15 4.87 7.81
C SER A 102 4.42 4.33 6.40
N GLU A 103 3.58 3.42 5.93
CA GLU A 103 3.71 2.76 4.62
C GLU A 103 2.94 3.49 3.50
N GLU A 104 1.86 4.21 3.85
CA GLU A 104 1.01 4.87 2.87
C GLU A 104 1.36 6.37 2.72
N HIS A 105 1.23 6.89 1.49
CA HIS A 105 1.58 8.28 1.18
C HIS A 105 0.65 9.29 1.85
N ALA A 106 -0.63 8.98 1.95
CA ALA A 106 -1.63 9.91 2.49
C ALA A 106 -2.66 9.22 3.38
N ILE A 107 -3.27 10.00 4.26
CA ILE A 107 -4.41 9.60 5.08
C ILE A 107 -5.54 10.61 4.90
N LEU A 108 -6.73 10.09 4.59
CA LEU A 108 -7.96 10.84 4.47
C LEU A 108 -8.90 10.45 5.61
N VAL A 109 -9.54 11.43 6.22
CA VAL A 109 -10.61 11.21 7.23
C VAL A 109 -11.79 12.12 6.94
N GLY A 110 -12.97 11.72 7.40
CA GLY A 110 -14.17 12.56 7.28
C GLY A 110 -14.08 13.81 8.14
N THR A 111 -14.69 14.91 7.72
CA THR A 111 -14.78 16.18 8.44
C THR A 111 -15.29 15.99 9.88
N ASN A 112 -16.34 15.17 10.05
CA ASN A 112 -16.89 14.89 11.38
C ASN A 112 -15.88 14.18 12.31
N THR A 113 -14.96 13.38 11.78
CA THR A 113 -13.87 12.77 12.57
C THR A 113 -12.92 13.83 13.09
N ILE A 114 -12.62 14.87 12.30
CA ILE A 114 -11.79 16.00 12.75
C ILE A 114 -12.50 16.77 13.85
N ILE A 115 -13.77 17.09 13.64
CA ILE A 115 -14.58 17.85 14.64
C ILE A 115 -14.72 17.06 15.94
N ALA A 116 -15.02 15.76 15.86
CA ALA A 116 -15.32 14.94 17.03
C ALA A 116 -14.09 14.47 17.80
N ASP A 117 -12.96 14.26 17.14
CA ASP A 117 -11.80 13.59 17.73
C ASP A 117 -10.52 14.43 17.74
N ASN A 118 -10.42 15.47 16.91
CA ASN A 118 -9.20 16.24 16.66
C ASN A 118 -7.94 15.33 16.53
N PRO A 119 -7.94 14.36 15.62
CA PRO A 119 -6.93 13.32 15.58
C PRO A 119 -5.60 13.85 15.02
N LYS A 120 -4.49 13.51 15.64
CA LYS A 120 -3.15 13.92 15.16
C LYS A 120 -2.78 13.33 13.81
N LEU A 121 -3.32 12.16 13.42
CA LEU A 121 -3.09 11.43 12.17
C LEU A 121 -1.60 11.18 11.83
N ASN A 122 -0.73 11.24 12.83
CA ASN A 122 0.71 11.04 12.70
C ASN A 122 1.13 9.59 13.01
N VAL A 123 2.39 9.28 12.68
CA VAL A 123 3.09 8.05 13.11
C VAL A 123 3.78 8.35 14.44
N ARG A 124 3.46 7.56 15.50
CA ARG A 124 4.07 7.71 16.85
C ARG A 124 4.35 6.38 17.54
N SER A 125 3.72 5.29 17.10
CA SER A 125 3.90 3.94 17.67
C SER A 125 4.47 2.96 16.65
N TRP A 126 5.13 3.48 15.62
CA TRP A 126 5.85 2.73 14.58
C TRP A 126 6.96 3.60 14.01
N PHE A 127 7.93 2.97 13.31
CA PHE A 127 8.97 3.68 12.57
C PHE A 127 8.45 4.16 11.23
N GLY A 128 8.98 5.29 10.72
CA GLY A 128 8.70 5.77 9.38
C GLY A 128 8.22 7.22 9.34
N LYS A 129 7.86 7.68 8.15
CA LYS A 129 7.42 9.05 7.89
C LYS A 129 5.93 9.22 8.18
N ASN A 130 5.52 10.46 8.47
CA ASN A 130 4.11 10.79 8.56
C ASN A 130 3.47 10.81 7.16
N PRO A 131 2.23 10.35 7.02
CA PRO A 131 1.47 10.50 5.78
C PRO A 131 1.06 11.97 5.57
N ILE A 132 0.81 12.33 4.33
CA ILE A 132 0.13 13.59 3.98
C ILE A 132 -1.30 13.50 4.50
N ARG A 133 -1.76 14.52 5.20
CA ARG A 133 -3.14 14.62 5.70
C ARG A 133 -4.01 15.34 4.69
N ILE A 134 -5.12 14.71 4.31
CA ILE A 134 -6.11 15.21 3.33
C ILE A 134 -7.45 15.41 4.05
#